data_8f746172e7dbe62d002f0f7a9850f40f
#
_entry.id   8f746172e7dbe62d002f0f7a9850f40f
#
_cell.length_a   1.000
_cell.length_b   1.000
_cell.length_c   1.000
_cell.angle_alpha   90.00
_cell.angle_beta   90.00
_cell.angle_gamma   90.00
#
_symmetry.space_group_name_H-M   'P 1'
#
loop_
_entity.id
_entity.type
_entity.pdbx_description
1 polymer ?
#
loop_
_entity_poly.entity_id
_entity_poly.type
_entity_poly.pdbx_seq_one_letter_code
_entity_poly.pdbx_strand_id
1 'polypeptide(L)'
;MERSTKSKFILVVFIGLVMLAFMIKMFFYDGKDKNNTGFDGEKEYSYTDPIEEEKPNSEDETIKDQQVPVGNTEIDYNAEYEKKFGEEKVQKAKKIAEKVMQSWLENDTDMEMWKEISTAPFLIVVENEVLAPKDQLTRKVQSQEVSSTEASGDRDIRFMIYATWDVLSAGKKVREQSNMYKLTLTLSESGEWVVKELSRV
;
A
#
# COMPACT_ATOMS: atom_id res chain seq x y z
N MET A 1 -53.35 -22.07 28.24
CA MET A 1 -52.49 -21.02 27.64
C MET A 1 -50.99 -21.29 27.78
N GLU A 2 -50.53 -22.45 28.26
CA GLU A 2 -49.07 -22.74 28.52
C GLU A 2 -48.28 -23.35 27.36
N ARG A 3 -48.91 -23.84 26.28
CA ARG A 3 -48.18 -24.46 25.16
C ARG A 3 -47.41 -23.49 24.27
N SER A 4 -47.81 -22.20 24.20
CA SER A 4 -47.19 -21.20 23.37
C SER A 4 -45.82 -20.75 23.89
N THR A 5 -45.63 -20.69 25.20
CA THR A 5 -44.37 -20.19 25.80
C THR A 5 -43.24 -21.20 25.68
N LYS A 6 -43.55 -22.51 25.83
CA LYS A 6 -42.55 -23.60 25.68
C LYS A 6 -42.03 -23.71 24.23
N SER A 7 -42.91 -23.51 23.24
CA SER A 7 -42.52 -23.53 21.83
C SER A 7 -41.60 -22.37 21.45
N LYS A 8 -41.85 -21.18 21.98
CA LYS A 8 -41.00 -19.99 21.74
C LYS A 8 -39.63 -20.16 22.41
N PHE A 9 -39.59 -20.75 23.59
CA PHE A 9 -38.31 -21.02 24.27
C PHE A 9 -37.45 -22.03 23.50
N ILE A 10 -38.03 -23.11 23.00
CA ILE A 10 -37.35 -24.10 22.16
C ILE A 10 -36.78 -23.48 20.89
N LEU A 11 -37.55 -22.59 20.26
CA LEU A 11 -37.10 -21.90 19.04
C LEU A 11 -35.89 -20.99 19.30
N VAL A 12 -35.90 -20.25 20.41
CA VAL A 12 -34.77 -19.36 20.79
C VAL A 12 -33.51 -20.18 21.11
N VAL A 13 -33.64 -21.29 21.81
CA VAL A 13 -32.52 -22.20 22.11
C VAL A 13 -31.94 -22.82 20.81
N PHE A 14 -32.82 -23.21 19.90
CA PHE A 14 -32.39 -23.77 18.61
C PHE A 14 -31.64 -22.76 17.75
N ILE A 15 -32.11 -21.50 17.68
CA ILE A 15 -31.41 -20.41 16.96
C ILE A 15 -30.03 -20.15 17.62
N GLY A 16 -29.97 -20.15 18.95
CA GLY A 16 -28.70 -20.00 19.69
C GLY A 16 -27.70 -21.10 19.39
N LEU A 17 -28.16 -22.36 19.30
CA LEU A 17 -27.30 -23.51 18.95
C LEU A 17 -26.78 -23.43 17.49
N VAL A 18 -27.63 -23.01 16.56
CA VAL A 18 -27.22 -22.82 15.14
C VAL A 18 -26.19 -21.71 15.01
N MET A 19 -26.38 -20.59 15.71
CA MET A 19 -25.41 -19.49 15.73
C MET A 19 -24.07 -19.92 16.35
N LEU A 20 -24.12 -20.70 17.43
CA LEU A 20 -22.90 -21.24 18.06
C LEU A 20 -22.15 -22.20 17.11
N ALA A 21 -22.87 -23.08 16.44
CA ALA A 21 -22.28 -24.00 15.47
C ALA A 21 -21.65 -23.26 14.28
N PHE A 22 -22.27 -22.16 13.85
CA PHE A 22 -21.72 -21.30 12.79
C PHE A 22 -20.44 -20.58 13.23
N MET A 23 -20.42 -20.07 14.47
CA MET A 23 -19.23 -19.47 15.08
C MET A 23 -18.09 -20.48 15.19
N ILE A 24 -18.36 -21.69 15.68
CA ILE A 24 -17.35 -22.75 15.79
C ILE A 24 -16.81 -23.10 14.39
N LYS A 25 -17.67 -23.20 13.39
CA LYS A 25 -17.25 -23.47 12.01
C LYS A 25 -16.35 -22.34 11.47
N MET A 26 -16.66 -21.08 11.73
CA MET A 26 -15.86 -19.94 11.28
C MET A 26 -14.50 -19.92 11.97
N PHE A 27 -14.42 -20.23 13.26
CA PHE A 27 -13.15 -20.24 14.00
C PHE A 27 -12.27 -21.47 13.75
N PHE A 28 -12.85 -22.62 13.43
CA PHE A 28 -12.08 -23.87 13.27
C PHE A 28 -11.92 -24.33 11.82
N TYR A 29 -12.63 -23.76 10.86
CA TYR A 29 -12.57 -24.21 9.46
C TYR A 29 -11.72 -23.31 8.55
N ASP A 30 -11.33 -22.11 9.02
CA ASP A 30 -10.48 -21.19 8.26
C ASP A 30 -8.97 -21.53 8.34
N GLY A 31 -8.66 -22.73 8.86
CA GLY A 31 -7.29 -23.20 9.10
C GLY A 31 -6.77 -24.30 8.16
N LYS A 32 -7.50 -24.72 7.13
CA LYS A 32 -7.10 -25.92 6.35
C LYS A 32 -7.25 -25.82 4.84
N ASP A 33 -6.95 -24.66 4.23
CA ASP A 33 -6.64 -24.63 2.80
C ASP A 33 -5.30 -23.90 2.57
N LYS A 34 -4.25 -24.48 3.13
CA LYS A 34 -2.90 -24.27 2.58
C LYS A 34 -2.74 -25.25 1.43
N ASN A 35 -3.10 -24.81 0.24
CA ASN A 35 -2.65 -25.43 -0.97
C ASN A 35 -1.13 -25.43 -0.99
N ASN A 36 -0.62 -26.60 -0.78
CA ASN A 36 0.72 -27.05 -0.98
C ASN A 36 1.07 -26.90 -2.47
N THR A 37 1.57 -25.75 -2.88
CA THR A 37 2.41 -25.66 -4.07
C THR A 37 3.84 -25.75 -3.57
N GLY A 38 4.33 -26.97 -3.52
CA GLY A 38 5.72 -27.28 -3.34
C GLY A 38 6.54 -26.53 -4.39
N PHE A 39 7.32 -25.58 -3.96
CA PHE A 39 8.49 -25.11 -4.67
C PHE A 39 9.70 -25.72 -3.99
N ASP A 40 9.94 -27.00 -4.32
CA ASP A 40 11.24 -27.63 -4.14
C ASP A 40 12.20 -26.98 -5.11
N GLY A 41 13.17 -26.28 -4.60
CA GLY A 41 14.19 -25.63 -5.39
C GLY A 41 15.20 -24.92 -4.54
N GLU A 42 15.77 -25.62 -3.54
CA GLU A 42 17.12 -25.28 -3.04
C GLU A 42 18.10 -25.42 -4.21
N LYS A 43 18.35 -24.35 -4.91
CA LYS A 43 19.56 -24.21 -5.72
C LYS A 43 20.61 -23.56 -4.86
N GLU A 44 21.40 -24.43 -4.25
CA GLU A 44 22.72 -24.16 -3.73
C GLU A 44 23.54 -23.50 -4.84
N TYR A 45 23.80 -22.19 -4.74
CA TYR A 45 24.75 -21.52 -5.59
C TYR A 45 26.15 -21.83 -5.07
N SER A 46 26.71 -22.94 -5.60
CA SER A 46 28.12 -23.25 -5.50
C SER A 46 28.91 -22.19 -6.27
N TYR A 47 29.67 -21.42 -5.54
CA TYR A 47 30.73 -20.56 -6.07
C TYR A 47 31.88 -21.48 -6.48
N THR A 48 32.05 -21.76 -7.74
CA THR A 48 33.24 -22.44 -8.29
C THR A 48 34.02 -21.47 -9.14
N ASP A 49 35.17 -21.11 -8.58
CA ASP A 49 36.51 -20.95 -9.09
C ASP A 49 36.84 -20.23 -10.43
N PRO A 50 38.05 -19.69 -10.49
CA PRO A 50 38.40 -18.56 -11.32
C PRO A 50 38.63 -18.95 -12.77
N ILE A 51 38.17 -18.09 -13.64
CA ILE A 51 38.34 -18.16 -15.08
C ILE A 51 39.85 -18.02 -15.38
N GLU A 52 40.44 -19.08 -15.96
CA GLU A 52 41.74 -19.05 -16.57
C GLU A 52 41.79 -18.02 -17.71
N GLU A 53 42.85 -17.22 -17.70
CA GLU A 53 43.18 -16.27 -18.75
C GLU A 53 43.51 -17.00 -20.05
N GLU A 54 42.59 -16.96 -21.02
CA GLU A 54 42.93 -17.22 -22.40
C GLU A 54 43.36 -15.92 -23.10
N LYS A 55 44.55 -15.96 -23.66
CA LYS A 55 45.21 -14.90 -24.42
C LYS A 55 44.39 -14.59 -25.72
N PRO A 56 44.32 -13.30 -26.11
CA PRO A 56 43.65 -12.89 -27.31
C PRO A 56 44.37 -13.35 -28.57
N ASN A 57 43.67 -14.09 -29.40
CA ASN A 57 44.09 -14.28 -30.76
C ASN A 57 43.44 -13.17 -31.62
N SER A 58 44.29 -12.37 -32.20
CA SER A 58 43.98 -11.28 -33.10
C SER A 58 43.48 -11.84 -34.42
N GLU A 59 42.24 -11.50 -34.79
CA GLU A 59 41.85 -11.33 -36.18
C GLU A 59 40.74 -10.29 -36.30
N ASP A 60 41.06 -9.33 -37.11
CA ASP A 60 40.41 -8.08 -37.47
C ASP A 60 39.05 -8.35 -38.13
N GLU A 61 37.95 -7.97 -37.47
CA GLU A 61 36.69 -7.69 -38.13
C GLU A 61 36.06 -6.43 -37.56
N THR A 62 36.08 -5.40 -38.34
CA THR A 62 35.49 -4.10 -38.15
C THR A 62 33.97 -4.22 -38.00
N ILE A 63 33.48 -4.51 -36.82
CA ILE A 63 32.06 -4.38 -36.47
C ILE A 63 31.82 -2.89 -36.20
N LYS A 64 31.21 -2.23 -37.18
CA LYS A 64 30.66 -0.89 -36.98
C LYS A 64 29.70 -0.94 -35.85
N ASP A 65 30.08 -0.32 -34.74
CA ASP A 65 29.22 0.01 -33.59
C ASP A 65 28.04 0.83 -34.12
N GLN A 66 26.97 0.15 -34.43
CA GLN A 66 25.65 0.76 -34.43
C GLN A 66 25.24 0.90 -32.97
N GLN A 67 25.68 1.97 -32.32
CA GLN A 67 25.01 2.47 -31.12
C GLN A 67 23.55 2.73 -31.48
N VAL A 68 22.71 1.74 -31.21
CA VAL A 68 21.28 1.95 -31.10
C VAL A 68 21.11 2.86 -29.88
N PRO A 69 20.65 4.10 -30.06
CA PRO A 69 20.36 4.93 -28.91
C PRO A 69 19.18 4.27 -28.20
N VAL A 70 19.45 3.55 -27.11
CA VAL A 70 18.45 3.20 -26.13
C VAL A 70 18.09 4.50 -25.42
N GLY A 71 17.27 5.27 -26.09
CA GLY A 71 16.63 6.44 -25.51
C GLY A 71 15.60 5.94 -24.48
N ASN A 72 16.08 5.57 -23.29
CA ASN A 72 15.24 5.62 -22.10
C ASN A 72 14.95 7.11 -21.85
N THR A 73 13.98 7.65 -22.56
CA THR A 73 13.36 8.91 -22.17
C THR A 73 12.59 8.59 -20.90
N GLU A 74 13.24 8.79 -19.77
CA GLU A 74 12.59 8.77 -18.47
C GLU A 74 11.45 9.79 -18.50
N ILE A 75 10.23 9.34 -18.42
CA ILE A 75 9.05 10.20 -18.52
C ILE A 75 8.99 11.03 -17.24
N ASP A 76 9.08 12.34 -17.38
CA ASP A 76 8.88 13.27 -16.28
C ASP A 76 7.36 13.48 -16.04
N TYR A 77 6.79 12.60 -15.24
CA TYR A 77 5.37 12.68 -14.85
C TYR A 77 5.02 13.96 -14.10
N ASN A 78 5.99 14.60 -13.42
CA ASN A 78 5.73 15.87 -12.77
C ASN A 78 5.46 16.96 -13.80
N ALA A 79 6.30 17.06 -14.83
CA ALA A 79 6.11 18.02 -15.93
C ALA A 79 4.80 17.75 -16.70
N GLU A 80 4.43 16.48 -16.89
CA GLU A 80 3.13 16.14 -17.50
C GLU A 80 1.95 16.62 -16.67
N TYR A 81 1.99 16.43 -15.36
CA TYR A 81 0.94 16.91 -14.46
C TYR A 81 0.89 18.43 -14.37
N GLU A 82 2.02 19.10 -14.34
CA GLU A 82 2.09 20.57 -14.38
C GLU A 82 1.47 21.12 -15.66
N LYS A 83 1.73 20.50 -16.79
CA LYS A 83 1.09 20.86 -18.07
C LYS A 83 -0.42 20.64 -18.05
N LYS A 84 -0.89 19.58 -17.38
CA LYS A 84 -2.30 19.18 -17.35
C LYS A 84 -3.13 19.97 -16.34
N PHE A 85 -2.60 20.17 -15.13
CA PHE A 85 -3.34 20.74 -14.01
C PHE A 85 -2.86 22.14 -13.58
N GLY A 86 -1.66 22.53 -14.02
CA GLY A 86 -0.96 23.73 -13.58
C GLY A 86 -0.05 23.44 -12.37
N GLU A 87 1.09 24.14 -12.32
CA GLU A 87 2.12 23.97 -11.30
C GLU A 87 1.57 24.11 -9.87
N GLU A 88 0.78 25.15 -9.60
CA GLU A 88 0.22 25.43 -8.29
C GLU A 88 -0.63 24.23 -7.77
N LYS A 89 -1.47 23.65 -8.64
CA LYS A 89 -2.30 22.50 -8.27
C LYS A 89 -1.46 21.25 -8.01
N VAL A 90 -0.39 21.04 -8.78
CA VAL A 90 0.52 19.89 -8.57
C VAL A 90 1.27 20.04 -7.25
N GLN A 91 1.75 21.23 -6.93
CA GLN A 91 2.41 21.51 -5.64
C GLN A 91 1.43 21.33 -4.46
N LYS A 92 0.17 21.77 -4.62
CA LYS A 92 -0.89 21.51 -3.62
C LYS A 92 -1.13 20.02 -3.44
N ALA A 93 -1.22 19.25 -4.53
CA ALA A 93 -1.39 17.80 -4.49
C ALA A 93 -0.23 17.12 -3.75
N LYS A 94 1.01 17.53 -4.02
CA LYS A 94 2.19 16.99 -3.34
C LYS A 94 2.16 17.24 -1.83
N LYS A 95 1.81 18.44 -1.39
CA LYS A 95 1.64 18.77 0.04
C LYS A 95 0.54 17.93 0.70
N ILE A 96 -0.57 17.70 -0.01
CA ILE A 96 -1.64 16.83 0.48
C ILE A 96 -1.12 15.39 0.60
N ALA A 97 -0.36 14.90 -0.38
CA ALA A 97 0.23 13.57 -0.35
C ALA A 97 1.16 13.36 0.86
N GLU A 98 2.01 14.35 1.15
CA GLU A 98 2.90 14.34 2.32
C GLU A 98 2.09 14.31 3.63
N LYS A 99 1.06 15.17 3.76
CA LYS A 99 0.18 15.22 4.93
C LYS A 99 -0.58 13.92 5.14
N VAL A 100 -1.18 13.39 4.08
CA VAL A 100 -1.90 12.10 4.10
C VAL A 100 -1.00 10.97 4.57
N MET A 101 0.22 10.89 4.03
CA MET A 101 1.15 9.82 4.37
C MET A 101 1.59 9.92 5.83
N GLN A 102 1.86 11.14 6.32
CA GLN A 102 2.18 11.35 7.72
C GLN A 102 1.03 10.91 8.62
N SER A 103 -0.19 11.43 8.40
CA SER A 103 -1.37 11.10 9.21
C SER A 103 -1.70 9.61 9.17
N TRP A 104 -1.52 8.95 8.01
CA TRP A 104 -1.71 7.51 7.87
C TRP A 104 -0.71 6.71 8.72
N LEU A 105 0.57 7.03 8.63
CA LEU A 105 1.61 6.31 9.35
C LEU A 105 1.55 6.56 10.86
N GLU A 106 1.24 7.77 11.28
CA GLU A 106 1.13 8.15 12.69
C GLU A 106 -0.20 7.72 13.32
N ASN A 107 -1.13 7.14 12.52
CA ASN A 107 -2.49 6.77 12.92
C ASN A 107 -3.28 7.95 13.48
N ASP A 108 -3.26 9.07 12.76
CA ASP A 108 -4.00 10.26 13.14
C ASP A 108 -5.51 9.99 13.09
N THR A 109 -6.17 10.16 14.23
CA THR A 109 -7.60 9.89 14.41
C THR A 109 -8.50 11.10 14.15
N ASP A 110 -7.97 12.20 13.62
CA ASP A 110 -8.75 13.37 13.24
C ASP A 110 -9.67 13.08 12.04
N MET A 111 -10.87 12.59 12.35
CA MET A 111 -11.86 12.24 11.34
C MET A 111 -12.40 13.43 10.55
N GLU A 112 -12.36 14.64 11.09
CA GLU A 112 -12.79 15.82 10.33
C GLU A 112 -11.80 16.11 9.21
N MET A 113 -10.50 16.04 9.49
CA MET A 113 -9.46 16.13 8.48
C MET A 113 -9.65 15.03 7.40
N TRP A 114 -9.85 13.77 7.82
CA TRP A 114 -10.02 12.67 6.86
C TRP A 114 -11.24 12.82 5.97
N LYS A 115 -12.36 13.32 6.50
CA LYS A 115 -13.58 13.61 5.71
C LYS A 115 -13.35 14.69 4.66
N GLU A 116 -12.57 15.72 5.01
CA GLU A 116 -12.26 16.82 4.10
C GLU A 116 -11.39 16.38 2.92
N ILE A 117 -10.40 15.52 3.18
CA ILE A 117 -9.38 15.17 2.19
C ILE A 117 -9.58 13.81 1.51
N SER A 118 -10.68 13.10 1.78
CA SER A 118 -10.90 11.75 1.28
C SER A 118 -12.15 11.64 0.41
N THR A 119 -12.09 10.75 -0.59
CA THR A 119 -13.32 10.27 -1.21
C THR A 119 -14.11 9.38 -0.25
N ALA A 120 -15.43 9.27 -0.42
CA ALA A 120 -16.27 8.44 0.45
C ALA A 120 -15.80 6.96 0.52
N PRO A 121 -15.39 6.30 -0.59
CA PRO A 121 -14.83 4.96 -0.51
C PRO A 121 -13.52 4.87 0.27
N PHE A 122 -12.63 5.87 0.14
CA PHE A 122 -11.37 5.86 0.87
C PHE A 122 -11.58 6.14 2.37
N LEU A 123 -12.57 6.95 2.73
CA LEU A 123 -12.91 7.21 4.13
C LEU A 123 -13.26 5.91 4.89
N ILE A 124 -13.94 4.96 4.24
CA ILE A 124 -14.23 3.64 4.81
C ILE A 124 -12.92 2.87 5.10
N VAL A 125 -11.92 2.99 4.22
CA VAL A 125 -10.61 2.39 4.43
C VAL A 125 -9.92 3.02 5.65
N VAL A 126 -9.96 4.35 5.78
CA VAL A 126 -9.43 5.08 6.93
C VAL A 126 -10.09 4.63 8.23
N GLU A 127 -11.43 4.53 8.26
CA GLU A 127 -12.16 4.06 9.44
C GLU A 127 -11.73 2.66 9.87
N ASN A 128 -11.51 1.76 8.93
CA ASN A 128 -11.11 0.39 9.21
C ASN A 128 -9.63 0.24 9.57
N GLU A 129 -8.75 1.05 8.96
CA GLU A 129 -7.30 0.89 9.10
C GLU A 129 -6.69 1.81 10.16
N VAL A 130 -7.19 3.04 10.28
CA VAL A 130 -6.64 4.04 11.20
C VAL A 130 -7.30 3.96 12.57
N LEU A 131 -8.64 3.78 12.62
CA LEU A 131 -9.39 3.73 13.88
C LEU A 131 -9.46 2.33 14.49
N ALA A 132 -9.08 1.28 13.77
CA ALA A 132 -9.05 -0.07 14.32
C ALA A 132 -8.16 -0.13 15.57
N PRO A 133 -8.55 -0.87 16.61
CA PRO A 133 -7.72 -1.08 17.78
C PRO A 133 -6.37 -1.66 17.37
N LYS A 134 -5.31 -0.92 17.64
CA LYS A 134 -3.93 -1.32 17.30
C LYS A 134 -3.14 -1.62 18.57
N ASP A 135 -1.95 -2.16 18.35
CA ASP A 135 -0.97 -2.32 19.42
C ASP A 135 -0.68 -0.98 20.12
N GLN A 136 -0.11 -1.03 21.31
CA GLN A 136 0.26 0.17 22.09
C GLN A 136 1.50 0.90 21.51
N LEU A 137 1.83 0.61 20.26
CA LEU A 137 2.95 1.22 19.55
C LEU A 137 2.50 2.50 18.87
N THR A 138 3.28 3.55 19.05
CA THR A 138 3.12 4.79 18.28
C THR A 138 4.15 4.85 17.16
N ARG A 139 3.87 5.65 16.15
CA ARG A 139 4.76 5.85 15.01
C ARG A 139 5.06 7.32 14.86
N LYS A 140 6.28 7.62 14.42
CA LYS A 140 6.71 8.99 14.14
C LYS A 140 7.46 9.02 12.81
N VAL A 141 6.91 9.73 11.85
CA VAL A 141 7.54 9.88 10.53
C VAL A 141 8.84 10.67 10.66
N GLN A 142 9.90 10.17 10.04
CA GLN A 142 11.23 10.76 10.02
C GLN A 142 11.52 11.43 8.68
N SER A 143 11.17 10.76 7.58
CA SER A 143 11.36 11.30 6.24
C SER A 143 10.31 10.76 5.28
N GLN A 144 10.05 11.55 4.24
CA GLN A 144 9.22 11.18 3.11
C GLN A 144 9.85 11.69 1.83
N GLU A 145 9.87 10.85 0.81
CA GLU A 145 10.27 11.21 -0.54
C GLU A 145 9.09 10.95 -1.46
N VAL A 146 8.60 12.01 -2.12
CA VAL A 146 7.39 11.96 -2.95
C VAL A 146 7.78 12.21 -4.40
N SER A 147 7.57 11.22 -5.25
CA SER A 147 7.81 11.29 -6.69
C SER A 147 6.52 11.05 -7.48
N SER A 148 6.34 11.79 -8.55
CA SER A 148 5.20 11.62 -9.45
C SER A 148 5.35 10.33 -10.27
N THR A 149 4.24 9.63 -10.52
CA THR A 149 4.19 8.44 -11.38
C THR A 149 2.90 8.42 -12.19
N GLU A 150 2.80 7.56 -13.18
CA GLU A 150 1.65 7.47 -14.07
C GLU A 150 0.35 7.25 -13.31
N ALA A 151 -0.68 8.05 -13.63
CA ALA A 151 -2.06 7.86 -13.16
C ALA A 151 -2.96 7.39 -14.30
N SER A 152 -3.94 6.57 -13.98
CA SER A 152 -4.86 5.97 -14.96
C SER A 152 -6.07 6.84 -15.29
N GLY A 153 -6.36 7.88 -14.51
CA GLY A 153 -7.54 8.73 -14.67
C GLY A 153 -7.22 10.15 -15.12
N ASP A 154 -8.13 10.75 -15.91
CA ASP A 154 -7.94 12.11 -16.42
C ASP A 154 -7.97 13.19 -15.33
N ARG A 155 -8.58 12.92 -14.20
CA ARG A 155 -8.67 13.82 -13.04
C ARG A 155 -7.73 13.41 -11.92
N ASP A 156 -6.89 12.40 -12.15
CA ASP A 156 -6.05 11.79 -11.14
C ASP A 156 -4.60 12.25 -11.26
N ILE A 157 -3.95 12.34 -10.12
CA ILE A 157 -2.51 12.45 -9.97
C ILE A 157 -2.05 11.32 -9.05
N ARG A 158 -0.93 10.71 -9.37
CA ARG A 158 -0.40 9.59 -8.58
C ARG A 158 1.02 9.85 -8.14
N PHE A 159 1.27 9.53 -6.89
CA PHE A 159 2.58 9.61 -6.27
C PHE A 159 3.05 8.23 -5.80
N MET A 160 4.34 8.01 -5.95
CA MET A 160 5.09 7.00 -5.25
C MET A 160 5.77 7.68 -4.06
N ILE A 161 5.56 7.16 -2.87
CA ILE A 161 6.05 7.76 -1.63
C ILE A 161 6.91 6.73 -0.90
N TYR A 162 8.21 7.02 -0.77
CA TYR A 162 9.07 6.27 0.12
C TYR A 162 9.09 6.96 1.47
N ALA A 163 8.65 6.27 2.51
CA ALA A 163 8.54 6.84 3.85
C ALA A 163 9.34 6.02 4.87
N THR A 164 10.02 6.71 5.78
CA THR A 164 10.73 6.13 6.91
C THR A 164 10.14 6.67 8.21
N TRP A 165 9.89 5.77 9.18
CA TRP A 165 9.33 6.15 10.47
C TRP A 165 9.91 5.32 11.61
N ASP A 166 9.94 5.92 12.79
CA ASP A 166 10.25 5.24 14.04
C ASP A 166 9.00 4.59 14.62
N VAL A 167 9.15 3.38 15.09
CA VAL A 167 8.17 2.70 15.94
C VAL A 167 8.58 2.89 17.38
N LEU A 168 7.66 3.42 18.20
CA LEU A 168 7.92 3.78 19.59
C LEU A 168 7.06 2.92 20.51
N SER A 169 7.64 2.47 21.63
CA SER A 169 6.93 1.86 22.75
C SER A 169 7.19 2.70 24.00
N ALA A 170 6.13 3.16 24.67
CA ALA A 170 6.22 4.07 25.80
C ALA A 170 7.15 5.28 25.53
N GLY A 171 7.08 5.85 24.31
CA GLY A 171 7.86 6.99 23.88
C GLY A 171 9.33 6.71 23.52
N LYS A 172 9.79 5.45 23.62
CA LYS A 172 11.15 5.06 23.26
C LYS A 172 11.17 4.36 21.90
N LYS A 173 12.13 4.74 21.04
CA LYS A 173 12.35 4.08 19.74
C LYS A 173 12.69 2.60 19.96
N VAL A 174 11.89 1.72 19.36
CA VAL A 174 12.07 0.27 19.38
C VAL A 174 12.74 -0.19 18.09
N ARG A 175 12.32 0.37 16.97
CA ARG A 175 12.84 0.07 15.64
C ARG A 175 12.53 1.18 14.65
N GLU A 176 13.24 1.18 13.55
CA GLU A 176 12.94 1.98 12.37
C GLU A 176 12.32 1.10 11.30
N GLN A 177 11.41 1.66 10.54
CA GLN A 177 10.77 1.00 9.40
C GLN A 177 10.73 1.92 8.20
N SER A 178 10.85 1.34 7.02
CA SER A 178 10.68 2.04 5.75
C SER A 178 9.76 1.25 4.85
N ASN A 179 9.03 1.95 4.01
CA ASN A 179 8.21 1.31 3.00
C ASN A 179 7.89 2.24 1.84
N MET A 180 7.44 1.64 0.75
CA MET A 180 6.97 2.34 -0.43
C MET A 180 5.45 2.25 -0.52
N TYR A 181 4.82 3.39 -0.82
CA TYR A 181 3.38 3.52 -0.95
C TYR A 181 3.03 4.16 -2.28
N LYS A 182 1.91 3.77 -2.81
CA LYS A 182 1.28 4.37 -3.98
C LYS A 182 0.04 5.13 -3.52
N LEU A 183 0.03 6.44 -3.74
CA LEU A 183 -1.08 7.33 -3.39
C LEU A 183 -1.67 7.94 -4.65
N THR A 184 -2.97 7.80 -4.84
CA THR A 184 -3.71 8.46 -5.92
C THR A 184 -4.64 9.51 -5.34
N LEU A 185 -4.48 10.74 -5.80
CA LEU A 185 -5.40 11.84 -5.55
C LEU A 185 -6.26 12.08 -6.79
N THR A 186 -7.49 12.51 -6.60
CA THR A 186 -8.41 12.91 -7.67
C THR A 186 -8.96 14.29 -7.41
N LEU A 187 -9.26 15.04 -8.47
CA LEU A 187 -9.97 16.31 -8.34
C LEU A 187 -11.44 16.06 -8.02
N SER A 188 -11.92 16.61 -6.91
CA SER A 188 -13.33 16.66 -6.55
C SER A 188 -14.12 17.55 -7.52
N GLU A 189 -15.43 17.58 -7.39
CA GLU A 189 -16.30 18.50 -8.16
C GLU A 189 -16.02 19.97 -7.83
N SER A 190 -15.59 20.26 -6.60
CA SER A 190 -15.17 21.60 -6.17
C SER A 190 -13.80 21.99 -6.70
N GLY A 191 -13.05 21.08 -7.36
CA GLY A 191 -11.71 21.33 -7.88
C GLY A 191 -10.59 21.16 -6.84
N GLU A 192 -10.90 20.62 -5.66
CA GLU A 192 -9.95 20.30 -4.61
C GLU A 192 -9.43 18.86 -4.75
N TRP A 193 -8.18 18.64 -4.36
CA TRP A 193 -7.60 17.31 -4.35
C TRP A 193 -8.09 16.50 -3.15
N VAL A 194 -8.57 15.29 -3.42
CA VAL A 194 -8.99 14.33 -2.40
C VAL A 194 -8.37 12.96 -2.65
N VAL A 195 -8.11 12.22 -1.58
CA VAL A 195 -7.53 10.88 -1.64
C VAL A 195 -8.54 9.91 -2.22
N LYS A 196 -8.13 9.25 -3.29
CA LYS A 196 -8.90 8.18 -3.95
C LYS A 196 -8.43 6.81 -3.52
N GLU A 197 -7.12 6.63 -3.38
CA GLU A 197 -6.50 5.33 -3.08
C GLU A 197 -5.15 5.52 -2.40
N LEU A 198 -4.85 4.66 -1.43
CA LEU A 198 -3.54 4.48 -0.85
C LEU A 198 -3.27 2.99 -0.72
N SER A 199 -2.16 2.52 -1.27
CA SER A 199 -1.75 1.13 -1.19
C SER A 199 -0.25 1.02 -0.90
N ARG A 200 0.13 -0.05 -0.22
CA ARG A 200 1.52 -0.43 -0.04
C ARG A 200 2.00 -1.19 -1.28
N VAL A 201 3.23 -0.93 -1.71
CA VAL A 201 3.88 -1.58 -2.87
C VAL A 201 4.65 -2.82 -2.42
#